data_14c7d466239e097b5f745cbe2a22791e
#
_entry.id   14c7d466239e097b5f745cbe2a22791e
#
_cell.length_a   1.000
_cell.length_b   1.000
_cell.length_c   1.000
_cell.angle_alpha   90.00
_cell.angle_beta   90.00
_cell.angle_gamma   90.00
#
_symmetry.space_group_name_H-M   'P 1'
#
loop_
_entity.id
_entity.type
_entity.pdbx_description
1 polymer ?
#
loop_
_entity_poly.entity_id
_entity_poly.type
_entity_poly.pdbx_seq_one_letter_code
_entity_poly.pdbx_strand_id
1 'polypeptide(L)'
;METRRCKICAAGARPLWDEKFKIFYFHCSRCQYIFIDEKEIVSPEKEIALYKQHNNTLENEGYVNMFEAFISKTILPYQERIKRVLDFGCGPGPVLAELLKRRGFEVDIYDPYFYPETICEQKSYDLITATEVFEHLKDPLETARLLRDHLNPCGILAVMTLFHPGEASAFKNWWYRHDPTHISFFQPQTFEVLADRLGFRVLMIDSKNLCVMERAGK
;
A
#
# COMPACT_ATOMS: atom_id res chain seq x y z
N MET A 1 -10.77 21.69 -16.80
CA MET A 1 -10.90 21.28 -15.41
C MET A 1 -9.71 21.79 -14.62
N GLU A 2 -9.88 22.23 -13.40
CA GLU A 2 -8.80 22.78 -12.57
C GLU A 2 -7.86 21.69 -12.08
N THR A 3 -6.60 22.07 -11.83
CA THR A 3 -5.62 21.20 -11.17
C THR A 3 -6.05 20.89 -9.73
N ARG A 4 -5.72 19.68 -9.25
CA ARG A 4 -5.93 19.29 -7.85
C ARG A 4 -4.59 19.32 -7.11
N ARG A 5 -4.65 19.49 -5.81
CA ARG A 5 -3.45 19.39 -4.96
C ARG A 5 -3.07 17.90 -4.80
N CYS A 6 -1.81 17.57 -5.10
CA CYS A 6 -1.30 16.21 -4.92
C CYS A 6 -1.29 15.81 -3.43
N LYS A 7 -1.88 14.66 -3.11
CA LYS A 7 -1.98 14.14 -1.75
C LYS A 7 -0.63 13.70 -1.15
N ILE A 8 0.37 13.42 -2.01
CA ILE A 8 1.72 13.04 -1.56
C ILE A 8 2.61 14.27 -1.36
N CYS A 9 2.82 15.13 -2.38
CA CYS A 9 3.82 16.20 -2.35
C CYS A 9 3.25 17.62 -2.34
N ALA A 10 1.93 17.76 -2.33
CA ALA A 10 1.19 19.01 -2.36
C ALA A 10 1.38 19.88 -3.63
N ALA A 11 2.13 19.44 -4.64
CA ALA A 11 2.23 20.11 -5.94
C ALA A 11 0.91 20.00 -6.72
N GLY A 12 0.77 20.78 -7.79
CA GLY A 12 -0.40 20.69 -8.68
C GLY A 12 -0.39 19.37 -9.47
N ALA A 13 -1.50 18.64 -9.42
CA ALA A 13 -1.76 17.46 -10.23
C ALA A 13 -2.70 17.82 -11.39
N ARG A 14 -2.34 17.45 -12.61
CA ARG A 14 -3.09 17.77 -13.83
C ARG A 14 -4.19 16.75 -14.09
N PRO A 15 -5.36 17.15 -14.56
CA PRO A 15 -6.43 16.23 -14.91
C PRO A 15 -6.04 15.36 -16.10
N LEU A 16 -6.36 14.07 -16.00
CA LEU A 16 -6.21 13.06 -17.03
C LEU A 16 -7.59 12.42 -17.26
N TRP A 17 -8.25 12.79 -18.38
CA TRP A 17 -9.56 12.26 -18.73
C TRP A 17 -9.45 10.82 -19.26
N ASP A 18 -10.29 9.95 -18.76
CA ASP A 18 -10.45 8.57 -19.24
C ASP A 18 -11.74 8.41 -20.03
N GLU A 19 -11.60 8.19 -21.33
CA GLU A 19 -12.74 8.01 -22.24
C GLU A 19 -13.53 6.72 -22.00
N LYS A 20 -12.83 5.66 -21.53
CA LYS A 20 -13.44 4.34 -21.33
C LYS A 20 -14.34 4.32 -20.09
N PHE A 21 -13.88 4.87 -18.98
CA PHE A 21 -14.63 4.87 -17.72
C PHE A 21 -15.39 6.16 -17.48
N LYS A 22 -15.19 7.20 -18.32
CA LYS A 22 -15.85 8.53 -18.20
C LYS A 22 -15.57 9.21 -16.86
N ILE A 23 -14.35 9.05 -16.36
CA ILE A 23 -13.87 9.62 -15.08
C ILE A 23 -12.58 10.41 -15.27
N PHE A 24 -12.28 11.25 -14.28
CA PHE A 24 -11.00 11.96 -14.20
C PHE A 24 -10.06 11.31 -13.21
N TYR A 25 -8.82 11.09 -13.65
CA TYR A 25 -7.66 10.93 -12.79
C TYR A 25 -6.89 12.23 -12.70
N PHE A 26 -6.02 12.36 -11.71
CA PHE A 26 -5.12 13.49 -11.54
C PHE A 26 -3.68 12.98 -11.43
N HIS A 27 -2.83 13.44 -12.31
CA HIS A 27 -1.41 13.05 -12.36
C HIS A 27 -0.51 14.17 -11.86
N CYS A 28 0.30 13.88 -10.84
CA CYS A 28 1.34 14.76 -10.31
C CYS A 28 2.67 14.50 -11.01
N SER A 29 3.12 15.40 -11.87
CA SER A 29 4.40 15.27 -12.56
C SER A 29 5.63 15.36 -11.64
N ARG A 30 5.47 15.88 -10.41
CA ARG A 30 6.58 16.01 -9.45
C ARG A 30 6.93 14.69 -8.77
N CYS A 31 5.93 13.93 -8.32
CA CYS A 31 6.16 12.65 -7.61
C CYS A 31 5.56 11.45 -8.34
N GLN A 32 5.04 11.64 -9.54
CA GLN A 32 4.42 10.61 -10.39
C GLN A 32 3.19 9.91 -9.80
N TYR A 33 2.62 10.44 -8.72
CA TYR A 33 1.41 9.92 -8.13
C TYR A 33 0.19 10.21 -9.00
N ILE A 34 -0.63 9.19 -9.25
CA ILE A 34 -1.93 9.32 -9.93
C ILE A 34 -3.03 8.94 -8.95
N PHE A 35 -4.13 9.69 -8.93
CA PHE A 35 -5.28 9.41 -8.10
C PHE A 35 -6.58 9.78 -8.79
N ILE A 36 -7.68 9.13 -8.39
CA ILE A 36 -9.03 9.36 -8.91
C ILE A 36 -9.64 10.64 -8.29
N ASP A 37 -10.63 11.24 -8.96
CA ASP A 37 -11.47 12.28 -8.33
C ASP A 37 -12.28 11.64 -7.18
N GLU A 38 -12.33 12.29 -6.03
CA GLU A 38 -12.97 11.74 -4.82
C GLU A 38 -14.45 11.39 -5.01
N LYS A 39 -15.15 12.09 -5.90
CA LYS A 39 -16.57 11.81 -6.24
C LYS A 39 -16.78 10.48 -6.96
N GLU A 40 -15.71 9.90 -7.51
CA GLU A 40 -15.73 8.62 -8.23
C GLU A 40 -15.38 7.43 -7.32
N ILE A 41 -15.01 7.68 -6.06
CA ILE A 41 -14.70 6.62 -5.09
C ILE A 41 -15.99 5.86 -4.78
N VAL A 42 -15.94 4.54 -4.87
CA VAL A 42 -17.08 3.66 -4.56
C VAL A 42 -17.45 3.73 -3.08
N SER A 43 -18.71 3.41 -2.76
CA SER A 43 -19.14 3.39 -1.35
C SER A 43 -18.49 2.23 -0.58
N PRO A 44 -18.33 2.35 0.75
CA PRO A 44 -17.76 1.30 1.58
C PRO A 44 -18.48 -0.05 1.44
N GLU A 45 -19.82 -0.04 1.28
CA GLU A 45 -20.61 -1.26 1.12
C GLU A 45 -20.25 -2.00 -0.18
N LYS A 46 -20.03 -1.24 -1.26
CA LYS A 46 -19.61 -1.80 -2.55
C LYS A 46 -18.18 -2.32 -2.49
N GLU A 47 -17.29 -1.60 -1.81
CA GLU A 47 -15.90 -2.00 -1.58
C GLU A 47 -15.83 -3.33 -0.81
N ILE A 48 -16.54 -3.44 0.33
CA ILE A 48 -16.62 -4.66 1.13
C ILE A 48 -17.18 -5.83 0.29
N ALA A 49 -18.20 -5.59 -0.54
CA ALA A 49 -18.79 -6.62 -1.38
C ALA A 49 -17.80 -7.18 -2.41
N LEU A 50 -16.90 -6.33 -2.94
CA LEU A 50 -15.83 -6.74 -3.84
C LEU A 50 -14.75 -7.54 -3.10
N TYR A 51 -14.29 -7.08 -1.94
CA TYR A 51 -13.27 -7.78 -1.14
C TYR A 51 -13.70 -9.18 -0.70
N LYS A 52 -14.98 -9.39 -0.40
CA LYS A 52 -15.53 -10.71 -0.06
C LYS A 52 -15.50 -11.72 -1.20
N GLN A 53 -15.26 -11.28 -2.44
CA GLN A 53 -15.13 -12.17 -3.61
C GLN A 53 -13.71 -12.70 -3.80
N HIS A 54 -12.72 -12.14 -3.09
CA HIS A 54 -11.35 -12.58 -3.20
C HIS A 54 -11.14 -13.93 -2.50
N ASN A 55 -10.44 -14.83 -3.19
CA ASN A 55 -10.08 -16.16 -2.63
C ASN A 55 -8.74 -16.08 -1.88
N ASN A 56 -8.78 -15.44 -0.70
CA ASN A 56 -7.61 -15.21 0.15
C ASN A 56 -7.44 -16.37 1.14
N THR A 57 -7.03 -17.53 0.65
CA THR A 57 -6.87 -18.75 1.47
C THR A 57 -5.50 -19.39 1.27
N LEU A 58 -5.09 -20.22 2.22
CA LEU A 58 -3.84 -21.00 2.14
C LEU A 58 -3.87 -22.09 1.06
N GLU A 59 -5.05 -22.49 0.61
CA GLU A 59 -5.24 -23.44 -0.48
C GLU A 59 -5.00 -22.80 -1.86
N ASN A 60 -5.01 -21.48 -1.95
CA ASN A 60 -4.66 -20.75 -3.17
C ASN A 60 -3.14 -20.66 -3.32
N GLU A 61 -2.54 -21.64 -4.00
CA GLU A 61 -1.08 -21.70 -4.19
C GLU A 61 -0.50 -20.44 -4.84
N GLY A 62 -1.21 -19.82 -5.79
CA GLY A 62 -0.77 -18.58 -6.44
C GLY A 62 -0.66 -17.43 -5.45
N TYR A 63 -1.62 -17.33 -4.53
CA TYR A 63 -1.65 -16.32 -3.49
C TYR A 63 -0.57 -16.54 -2.43
N VAL A 64 -0.37 -17.80 -2.02
CA VAL A 64 0.72 -18.19 -1.11
C VAL A 64 2.09 -17.89 -1.75
N ASN A 65 2.32 -18.28 -3.00
CA ASN A 65 3.59 -18.04 -3.69
C ASN A 65 3.90 -16.55 -3.85
N MET A 66 2.89 -15.72 -4.06
CA MET A 66 3.05 -14.26 -4.09
C MET A 66 3.59 -13.74 -2.75
N PHE A 67 3.01 -14.17 -1.63
CA PHE A 67 3.48 -13.76 -0.29
C PHE A 67 4.83 -14.36 0.08
N GLU A 68 5.13 -15.60 -0.33
CA GLU A 68 6.45 -16.20 -0.14
C GLU A 68 7.54 -15.38 -0.86
N ALA A 69 7.26 -14.94 -2.09
CA ALA A 69 8.18 -14.07 -2.83
C ALA A 69 8.33 -12.69 -2.15
N PHE A 70 7.23 -12.12 -1.63
CA PHE A 70 7.25 -10.88 -0.86
C PHE A 70 8.10 -11.03 0.41
N ILE A 71 7.85 -12.05 1.23
CA ILE A 71 8.60 -12.33 2.46
C ILE A 71 10.09 -12.47 2.17
N SER A 72 10.43 -13.29 1.15
CA SER A 72 11.83 -13.54 0.77
C SER A 72 12.59 -12.26 0.41
N LYS A 73 11.96 -11.34 -0.31
CA LYS A 73 12.61 -10.12 -0.81
C LYS A 73 12.61 -8.98 0.20
N THR A 74 11.55 -8.86 1.03
CA THR A 74 11.32 -7.65 1.82
C THR A 74 11.47 -7.85 3.33
N ILE A 75 11.39 -9.08 3.84
CA ILE A 75 11.40 -9.39 5.27
C ILE A 75 12.64 -10.17 5.69
N LEU A 76 12.93 -11.31 5.01
CA LEU A 76 14.06 -12.17 5.39
C LEU A 76 15.41 -11.46 5.43
N PRO A 77 15.73 -10.46 4.55
CA PRO A 77 16.99 -9.72 4.65
C PRO A 77 17.17 -8.95 5.98
N TYR A 78 16.09 -8.76 6.73
CA TYR A 78 16.08 -7.97 7.98
C TYR A 78 15.60 -8.79 9.18
N GLN A 79 15.35 -10.09 9.05
CA GLN A 79 14.68 -10.93 10.04
C GLN A 79 15.28 -10.90 11.44
N GLU A 80 16.62 -10.78 11.56
CA GLU A 80 17.33 -10.77 12.85
C GLU A 80 16.91 -9.63 13.79
N ARG A 81 16.32 -8.56 13.25
CA ARG A 81 15.88 -7.40 14.02
C ARG A 81 14.35 -7.26 14.10
N ILE A 82 13.62 -8.24 13.57
CA ILE A 82 12.16 -8.25 13.54
C ILE A 82 11.66 -9.30 14.53
N LYS A 83 10.83 -8.87 15.46
CA LYS A 83 10.11 -9.76 16.38
C LYS A 83 8.59 -9.55 16.26
N ARG A 84 8.15 -8.30 16.33
CA ARG A 84 6.74 -7.93 16.32
C ARG A 84 6.35 -7.32 14.97
N VAL A 85 5.33 -7.90 14.36
CA VAL A 85 4.83 -7.53 13.03
C VAL A 85 3.36 -7.11 13.12
N LEU A 86 3.00 -6.08 12.36
CA LEU A 86 1.62 -5.77 12.04
C LEU A 86 1.38 -6.05 10.55
N ASP A 87 0.42 -6.89 10.23
CA ASP A 87 -0.11 -7.05 8.88
C ASP A 87 -1.30 -6.09 8.70
N PHE A 88 -1.04 -4.94 8.08
CA PHE A 88 -2.00 -3.85 7.90
C PHE A 88 -2.74 -4.01 6.57
N GLY A 89 -4.07 -4.06 6.63
CA GLY A 89 -4.93 -4.36 5.50
C GLY A 89 -4.92 -5.84 5.14
N CYS A 90 -4.97 -6.71 6.15
CA CYS A 90 -4.84 -8.16 5.99
C CYS A 90 -6.00 -8.82 5.24
N GLY A 91 -7.09 -8.08 4.98
CA GLY A 91 -8.29 -8.57 4.31
C GLY A 91 -9.05 -9.65 5.10
N PRO A 92 -10.02 -10.32 4.47
CA PRO A 92 -10.85 -11.33 5.13
C PRO A 92 -10.09 -12.64 5.47
N GLY A 93 -8.99 -12.92 4.76
CA GLY A 93 -8.17 -14.12 4.95
C GLY A 93 -6.70 -13.74 5.14
N PRO A 94 -6.19 -13.65 6.40
CA PRO A 94 -4.86 -13.12 6.71
C PRO A 94 -3.74 -14.13 6.43
N VAL A 95 -3.57 -14.55 5.17
CA VAL A 95 -2.58 -15.55 4.74
C VAL A 95 -1.15 -15.10 5.02
N LEU A 96 -0.81 -13.83 4.76
CA LEU A 96 0.52 -13.31 5.06
C LEU A 96 0.85 -13.41 6.55
N ALA A 97 -0.08 -13.01 7.41
CA ALA A 97 0.08 -13.12 8.87
C ALA A 97 0.32 -14.56 9.30
N GLU A 98 -0.40 -15.52 8.74
CA GLU A 98 -0.22 -16.95 9.04
C GLU A 98 1.16 -17.45 8.58
N LEU A 99 1.62 -17.08 7.39
CA LEU A 99 2.95 -17.45 6.89
C LEU A 99 4.07 -16.84 7.75
N LEU A 100 3.88 -15.65 8.27
CA LEU A 100 4.83 -15.00 9.18
C LEU A 100 4.83 -15.66 10.58
N LYS A 101 3.66 -16.03 11.13
CA LYS A 101 3.56 -16.79 12.40
C LYS A 101 4.29 -18.12 12.31
N ARG A 102 4.16 -18.85 11.20
CA ARG A 102 4.88 -20.12 10.97
C ARG A 102 6.41 -19.96 10.96
N ARG A 103 6.90 -18.74 10.70
CA ARG A 103 8.32 -18.37 10.77
C ARG A 103 8.79 -17.90 12.14
N GLY A 104 7.89 -17.89 13.13
CA GLY A 104 8.19 -17.52 14.53
C GLY A 104 8.04 -16.03 14.84
N PHE A 105 7.47 -15.21 13.95
CA PHE A 105 7.16 -13.81 14.26
C PHE A 105 5.92 -13.68 15.13
N GLU A 106 5.90 -12.68 16.01
CA GLU A 106 4.70 -12.26 16.74
C GLU A 106 3.88 -11.33 15.83
N VAL A 107 2.74 -11.80 15.33
CA VAL A 107 1.96 -11.08 14.30
C VAL A 107 0.61 -10.65 14.83
N ASP A 108 0.38 -9.33 14.84
CA ASP A 108 -0.95 -8.72 14.92
C ASP A 108 -1.48 -8.47 13.51
N ILE A 109 -2.80 -8.41 13.34
CA ILE A 109 -3.47 -8.11 12.08
C ILE A 109 -4.40 -6.91 12.26
N TYR A 110 -4.57 -6.15 11.19
CA TYR A 110 -5.55 -5.07 11.14
C TYR A 110 -6.17 -4.97 9.75
N ASP A 111 -7.47 -4.78 9.72
CA ASP A 111 -8.21 -4.41 8.53
C ASP A 111 -9.46 -3.62 8.94
N PRO A 112 -9.75 -2.45 8.32
CA PRO A 112 -10.85 -1.60 8.77
C PRO A 112 -12.23 -2.24 8.65
N TYR A 113 -12.38 -3.26 7.80
CA TYR A 113 -13.64 -3.93 7.55
C TYR A 113 -13.75 -5.30 8.23
N PHE A 114 -12.64 -6.02 8.36
CA PHE A 114 -12.63 -7.42 8.81
C PHE A 114 -12.02 -7.61 10.20
N TYR A 115 -11.05 -6.76 10.59
CA TYR A 115 -10.33 -6.84 11.87
C TYR A 115 -10.06 -5.45 12.44
N PRO A 116 -11.09 -4.64 12.76
CA PRO A 116 -10.95 -3.22 13.12
C PRO A 116 -10.36 -2.97 14.50
N GLU A 117 -10.36 -3.98 15.40
CA GLU A 117 -10.04 -3.81 16.83
C GLU A 117 -8.54 -3.89 17.16
N THR A 118 -7.67 -4.15 16.17
CA THR A 118 -6.28 -4.59 16.44
C THR A 118 -5.26 -3.45 16.54
N ILE A 119 -5.52 -2.25 16.03
CA ILE A 119 -4.60 -1.13 16.23
C ILE A 119 -4.80 -0.57 17.64
N CYS A 120 -4.10 -1.14 18.61
CA CYS A 120 -3.97 -0.53 19.93
C CYS A 120 -2.99 0.65 19.82
N GLU A 121 -3.43 1.86 20.17
CA GLU A 121 -2.63 3.11 20.20
C GLU A 121 -1.30 3.00 20.99
N GLN A 122 -1.15 1.94 21.81
CA GLN A 122 0.01 1.72 22.67
C GLN A 122 1.00 0.67 22.15
N LYS A 123 0.75 0.03 20.99
CA LYS A 123 1.65 -0.99 20.44
C LYS A 123 2.57 -0.38 19.39
N SER A 124 3.84 -0.80 19.41
CA SER A 124 4.83 -0.50 18.39
C SER A 124 5.38 -1.80 17.78
N TYR A 125 5.78 -1.74 16.52
CA TYR A 125 6.18 -2.87 15.71
C TYR A 125 7.58 -2.69 15.12
N ASP A 126 8.28 -3.78 14.93
CA ASP A 126 9.58 -3.80 14.25
C ASP A 126 9.38 -3.82 12.72
N LEU A 127 8.25 -4.40 12.29
CA LEU A 127 7.83 -4.44 10.90
C LEU A 127 6.32 -4.17 10.80
N ILE A 128 5.95 -3.35 9.81
CA ILE A 128 4.57 -3.27 9.34
C ILE A 128 4.57 -3.67 7.86
N THR A 129 3.70 -4.61 7.49
CA THR A 129 3.43 -4.97 6.10
C THR A 129 2.14 -4.32 5.63
N ALA A 130 2.11 -3.87 4.37
CA ALA A 130 0.92 -3.36 3.69
C ALA A 130 0.94 -3.87 2.25
N THR A 131 0.27 -4.99 2.00
CA THR A 131 0.29 -5.69 0.72
C THR A 131 -1.07 -5.56 0.03
N GLU A 132 -1.08 -5.00 -1.20
CA GLU A 132 -2.31 -4.69 -1.96
C GLU A 132 -3.27 -3.82 -1.11
N VAL A 133 -2.73 -2.73 -0.52
CA VAL A 133 -3.44 -1.80 0.36
C VAL A 133 -3.34 -0.36 -0.15
N PHE A 134 -2.15 0.08 -0.55
CA PHE A 134 -1.89 1.48 -0.87
C PHE A 134 -2.74 1.99 -2.04
N GLU A 135 -3.05 1.16 -3.01
CA GLU A 135 -3.93 1.46 -4.15
C GLU A 135 -5.37 1.80 -3.73
N HIS A 136 -5.81 1.34 -2.56
CA HIS A 136 -7.14 1.59 -2.02
C HIS A 136 -7.21 2.82 -1.10
N LEU A 137 -6.06 3.43 -0.77
CA LEU A 137 -6.01 4.52 0.20
C LEU A 137 -6.49 5.85 -0.41
N LYS A 138 -7.48 6.47 0.23
CA LYS A 138 -7.92 7.81 -0.10
C LYS A 138 -6.84 8.87 0.24
N ASP A 139 -6.12 8.67 1.33
CA ASP A 139 -5.02 9.54 1.78
C ASP A 139 -3.78 8.72 2.17
N PRO A 140 -2.97 8.31 1.19
CA PRO A 140 -1.82 7.43 1.44
C PRO A 140 -0.72 8.08 2.28
N LEU A 141 -0.59 9.42 2.25
CA LEU A 141 0.40 10.11 3.08
C LEU A 141 0.03 10.07 4.57
N GLU A 142 -1.25 10.29 4.90
CA GLU A 142 -1.73 10.22 6.28
C GLU A 142 -1.68 8.79 6.81
N THR A 143 -2.07 7.80 5.99
CA THR A 143 -1.93 6.40 6.38
C THR A 143 -0.47 6.02 6.62
N ALA A 144 0.45 6.40 5.72
CA ALA A 144 1.86 6.12 5.92
C ALA A 144 2.43 6.82 7.16
N ARG A 145 1.94 8.02 7.52
CA ARG A 145 2.29 8.71 8.78
C ARG A 145 1.81 7.91 9.99
N LEU A 146 0.55 7.45 9.98
CA LEU A 146 0.00 6.61 11.03
C LEU A 146 0.86 5.35 11.21
N LEU A 147 1.18 4.64 10.13
CA LEU A 147 2.01 3.44 10.18
C LEU A 147 3.42 3.74 10.73
N ARG A 148 4.04 4.85 10.29
CA ARG A 148 5.33 5.28 10.83
C ARG A 148 5.29 5.48 12.34
N ASP A 149 4.22 6.08 12.85
CA ASP A 149 4.11 6.39 14.28
C ASP A 149 3.93 5.13 15.14
N HIS A 150 3.45 4.03 14.53
CA HIS A 150 3.38 2.70 15.13
C HIS A 150 4.66 1.84 14.92
N LEU A 151 5.65 2.31 14.20
CA LEU A 151 6.94 1.62 14.07
C LEU A 151 7.86 1.98 15.25
N ASN A 152 8.65 1.01 15.71
CA ASN A 152 9.80 1.25 16.57
C ASN A 152 10.84 2.13 15.86
N PRO A 153 11.78 2.80 16.58
CA PRO A 153 12.96 3.38 15.95
C PRO A 153 13.70 2.31 15.11
N CYS A 154 14.07 2.65 13.89
CA CYS A 154 14.60 1.70 12.89
C CYS A 154 13.65 0.57 12.48
N GLY A 155 12.36 0.67 12.79
CA GLY A 155 11.34 -0.25 12.32
C GLY A 155 11.06 -0.08 10.83
N ILE A 156 10.55 -1.12 10.21
CA ILE A 156 10.40 -1.25 8.76
C ILE A 156 8.94 -1.16 8.33
N LEU A 157 8.66 -0.40 7.28
CA LEU A 157 7.42 -0.46 6.51
C LEU A 157 7.71 -1.15 5.17
N ALA A 158 7.11 -2.32 4.95
CA ALA A 158 7.21 -3.08 3.70
C ALA A 158 5.87 -3.00 2.94
N VAL A 159 5.90 -2.39 1.77
CA VAL A 159 4.72 -2.15 0.92
C VAL A 159 4.82 -2.98 -0.35
N MET A 160 3.68 -3.59 -0.73
CA MET A 160 3.47 -4.16 -2.05
C MET A 160 2.24 -3.50 -2.69
N THR A 161 2.43 -2.82 -3.82
CA THR A 161 1.38 -2.25 -4.67
C THR A 161 1.94 -2.08 -6.08
N LEU A 162 1.19 -2.45 -7.11
CA LEU A 162 1.73 -2.48 -8.47
C LEU A 162 2.00 -1.06 -9.00
N PHE A 163 3.23 -0.81 -9.48
CA PHE A 163 3.61 0.50 -10.02
C PHE A 163 3.02 0.73 -11.40
N HIS A 164 2.44 1.91 -11.61
CA HIS A 164 1.84 2.25 -12.90
C HIS A 164 2.89 2.48 -14.00
N PRO A 165 2.56 2.31 -15.28
CA PRO A 165 3.54 2.31 -16.37
C PRO A 165 4.12 3.69 -16.73
N GLY A 166 3.81 4.75 -15.99
CA GLY A 166 4.36 6.11 -16.18
C GLY A 166 3.63 6.91 -17.25
N GLU A 167 3.64 6.45 -18.49
CA GLU A 167 3.02 7.14 -19.61
C GLU A 167 1.50 7.15 -19.54
N ALA A 168 0.86 8.31 -19.79
CA ALA A 168 -0.59 8.48 -19.69
C ALA A 168 -1.38 7.52 -20.61
N SER A 169 -0.88 7.23 -21.80
CA SER A 169 -1.50 6.30 -22.74
C SER A 169 -1.43 4.86 -22.24
N ALA A 170 -0.29 4.45 -21.68
CA ALA A 170 -0.09 3.13 -21.09
C ALA A 170 -0.93 2.97 -19.82
N PHE A 171 -1.00 4.00 -18.97
CA PHE A 171 -1.88 4.01 -17.80
C PHE A 171 -3.35 3.80 -18.17
N LYS A 172 -3.86 4.50 -19.18
CA LYS A 172 -5.26 4.35 -19.64
C LYS A 172 -5.61 2.94 -20.11
N ASN A 173 -4.63 2.18 -20.59
CA ASN A 173 -4.81 0.79 -21.07
C ASN A 173 -4.42 -0.25 -20.02
N TRP A 174 -3.98 0.18 -18.84
CA TRP A 174 -3.48 -0.71 -17.80
C TRP A 174 -4.63 -1.41 -17.07
N TRP A 175 -4.56 -2.75 -16.96
CA TRP A 175 -5.63 -3.57 -16.41
C TRP A 175 -5.89 -3.33 -14.91
N TYR A 176 -4.84 -3.00 -14.13
CA TYR A 176 -4.91 -2.83 -12.68
C TYR A 176 -5.89 -1.73 -12.23
N ARG A 177 -6.09 -0.70 -13.04
CA ARG A 177 -7.07 0.36 -12.80
C ARG A 177 -8.53 -0.03 -13.14
N HIS A 178 -8.76 -1.26 -13.63
CA HIS A 178 -10.12 -1.76 -13.89
C HIS A 178 -10.84 -2.17 -12.62
N ASP A 179 -10.11 -2.41 -11.53
CA ASP A 179 -10.71 -2.56 -10.22
C ASP A 179 -11.22 -1.18 -9.74
N PRO A 180 -12.53 -1.02 -9.49
CA PRO A 180 -13.10 0.27 -9.09
C PRO A 180 -12.71 0.71 -7.67
N THR A 181 -12.07 -0.17 -6.90
CA THR A 181 -11.54 0.12 -5.57
C THR A 181 -10.09 0.62 -5.62
N HIS A 182 -9.40 0.51 -6.78
CA HIS A 182 -8.09 1.07 -6.99
C HIS A 182 -8.20 2.56 -7.31
N ILE A 183 -7.92 3.40 -6.34
CA ILE A 183 -8.09 4.86 -6.40
C ILE A 183 -6.79 5.65 -6.35
N SER A 184 -5.67 4.98 -6.04
CA SER A 184 -4.34 5.53 -5.84
C SER A 184 -3.30 4.70 -6.57
N PHE A 185 -2.41 5.35 -7.36
CA PHE A 185 -1.44 4.64 -8.18
C PHE A 185 -0.07 5.28 -8.04
N PHE A 186 0.94 4.45 -7.87
CA PHE A 186 2.27 4.83 -7.43
C PHE A 186 3.33 4.51 -8.47
N GLN A 187 4.46 5.20 -8.34
CA GLN A 187 5.73 4.86 -8.95
C GLN A 187 6.84 4.85 -7.89
N PRO A 188 8.03 4.31 -8.17
CA PRO A 188 9.17 4.39 -7.25
C PRO A 188 9.40 5.81 -6.72
N GLN A 189 9.37 6.82 -7.59
CA GLN A 189 9.52 8.23 -7.22
C GLN A 189 8.45 8.72 -6.22
N THR A 190 7.24 8.15 -6.25
CA THR A 190 6.18 8.49 -5.29
C THR A 190 6.60 8.10 -3.88
N PHE A 191 7.16 6.90 -3.71
CA PHE A 191 7.62 6.40 -2.42
C PHE A 191 8.88 7.11 -1.94
N GLU A 192 9.80 7.51 -2.83
CA GLU A 192 10.96 8.33 -2.47
C GLU A 192 10.52 9.67 -1.86
N VAL A 193 9.56 10.35 -2.51
CA VAL A 193 9.00 11.61 -2.00
C VAL A 193 8.22 11.42 -0.71
N LEU A 194 7.47 10.32 -0.57
CA LEU A 194 6.75 9.97 0.66
C LEU A 194 7.73 9.71 1.81
N ALA A 195 8.80 8.96 1.54
CA ALA A 195 9.85 8.65 2.49
C ALA A 195 10.52 9.94 3.02
N ASP A 196 10.94 10.82 2.12
CA ASP A 196 11.56 12.12 2.47
C ASP A 196 10.62 12.95 3.37
N ARG A 197 9.35 13.04 3.01
CA ARG A 197 8.36 13.82 3.78
C ARG A 197 8.06 13.28 5.16
N LEU A 198 8.18 11.99 5.36
CA LEU A 198 7.85 11.31 6.61
C LEU A 198 9.08 10.90 7.43
N GLY A 199 10.31 11.19 6.97
CA GLY A 199 11.53 10.80 7.66
C GLY A 199 11.76 9.28 7.65
N PHE A 200 11.40 8.63 6.55
CA PHE A 200 11.84 7.27 6.26
C PHE A 200 13.15 7.29 5.46
N ARG A 201 13.95 6.25 5.63
CA ARG A 201 15.04 5.88 4.73
C ARG A 201 14.59 4.75 3.82
N VAL A 202 14.67 4.94 2.54
CA VAL A 202 14.40 3.86 1.57
C VAL A 202 15.51 2.82 1.66
N LEU A 203 15.15 1.57 1.94
CA LEU A 203 16.06 0.43 1.97
C LEU A 203 16.05 -0.30 0.62
N MET A 204 14.89 -0.43 -0.02
CA MET A 204 14.73 -1.10 -1.31
C MET A 204 13.46 -0.58 -1.99
N ILE A 205 13.56 -0.31 -3.29
CA ILE A 205 12.43 -0.19 -4.20
C ILE A 205 12.79 -0.99 -5.46
N ASP A 206 11.89 -1.90 -5.89
CA ASP A 206 12.06 -2.56 -7.18
C ASP A 206 11.37 -1.77 -8.31
N SER A 207 11.44 -2.27 -9.53
CA SER A 207 10.80 -1.64 -10.69
C SER A 207 9.36 -2.08 -10.92
N LYS A 208 8.81 -2.93 -10.04
CA LYS A 208 7.52 -3.57 -10.28
C LYS A 208 6.46 -3.18 -9.26
N ASN A 209 6.68 -3.50 -7.99
CA ASN A 209 5.63 -3.41 -6.98
C ASN A 209 6.10 -3.38 -5.52
N LEU A 210 7.40 -3.39 -5.22
CA LEU A 210 7.90 -3.51 -3.85
C LEU A 210 8.61 -2.24 -3.39
N CYS A 211 8.28 -1.79 -2.19
CA CYS A 211 8.98 -0.72 -1.49
C CYS A 211 9.21 -1.11 -0.03
N VAL A 212 10.45 -1.00 0.44
CA VAL A 212 10.84 -1.22 1.84
C VAL A 212 11.48 0.06 2.37
N MET A 213 10.91 0.59 3.44
CA MET A 213 11.35 1.84 4.07
C MET A 213 11.59 1.60 5.55
N GLU A 214 12.59 2.26 6.10
CA GLU A 214 12.93 2.20 7.52
C GLU A 214 12.64 3.55 8.17
N ARG A 215 11.94 3.54 9.31
CA ARG A 215 11.79 4.74 10.14
C ARG A 215 13.17 5.20 10.62
N ALA A 216 13.53 6.46 10.35
CA ALA A 216 14.78 7.02 10.87
C ALA A 216 14.82 6.89 12.40
N GLY A 217 15.93 6.36 12.91
CA GLY A 217 16.24 6.40 14.33
C GLY A 217 16.40 7.85 14.80
N LYS A 218 16.04 8.11 16.02
CA LYS A 218 16.38 9.42 16.66
C LYS A 218 17.85 9.48 16.95
#